data_13d50f424a27071ea66488ce68b046b9
#
_entry.id   13d50f424a27071ea66488ce68b046b9
#
_cell.length_a   1.000
_cell.length_b   1.000
_cell.length_c   1.000
_cell.angle_alpha   90.00
_cell.angle_beta   90.00
_cell.angle_gamma   90.00
#
_symmetry.space_group_name_H-M   'P 1'
#
loop_
_entity.id
_entity.type
_entity.pdbx_description
1 polymer ?
#
loop_
_entity_poly.entity_id
_entity_poly.type
_entity_poly.pdbx_seq_one_letter_code
_entity_poly.pdbx_strand_id
1 'polypeptide(L)'
;MASNHCPVCGKKVGGLTGEALPYPRLIEEATSLGVNQDYICLNCLENAVNEYKKIHPLPEGKESSLQNIIYKGLKKIFISPSTVPAEAQELGLITGYCILGTGPLTTLVSSVTDTLGIKSNAYLDKVRLAEDEAIDMLKLNALKAGGDSIYCVHISLAEATSGHGILMVSVYGTAVKTQSPDEDIQQAIETLKD
;
A
#
# COMPACT_ATOMS: atom_id res chain seq x y z
N MET A 1 -21.72 -10.96 25.99
CA MET A 1 -21.57 -11.05 24.52
C MET A 1 -21.41 -9.62 24.03
N ALA A 2 -20.23 -9.26 23.54
CA ALA A 2 -20.00 -7.92 22.99
C ALA A 2 -20.91 -7.72 21.78
N SER A 3 -21.67 -6.64 21.76
CA SER A 3 -22.58 -6.34 20.65
C SER A 3 -21.73 -5.92 19.45
N ASN A 4 -21.78 -6.68 18.37
CA ASN A 4 -21.09 -6.35 17.10
C ASN A 4 -21.79 -5.17 16.39
N HIS A 5 -22.12 -4.10 17.12
CA HIS A 5 -22.77 -2.93 16.57
C HIS A 5 -21.88 -1.70 16.75
N CYS A 6 -21.79 -0.89 15.71
CA CYS A 6 -21.05 0.35 15.75
C CYS A 6 -21.63 1.29 16.83
N PRO A 7 -20.82 1.77 17.79
CA PRO A 7 -21.30 2.65 18.86
C PRO A 7 -21.78 4.02 18.34
N VAL A 8 -21.38 4.41 17.14
CA VAL A 8 -21.70 5.71 16.54
C VAL A 8 -23.01 5.67 15.76
N CYS A 9 -23.18 4.69 14.84
CA CYS A 9 -24.36 4.63 13.98
C CYS A 9 -25.35 3.50 14.32
N GLY A 10 -25.03 2.63 15.30
CA GLY A 10 -25.87 1.53 15.73
C GLY A 10 -25.98 0.35 14.75
N LYS A 11 -25.35 0.43 13.59
CA LYS A 11 -25.41 -0.64 12.59
C LYS A 11 -24.51 -1.80 12.98
N LYS A 12 -24.90 -3.01 12.59
CA LYS A 12 -24.09 -4.22 12.78
C LYS A 12 -22.78 -4.09 11.99
N VAL A 13 -21.65 -4.46 12.60
CA VAL A 13 -20.32 -4.39 11.98
C VAL A 13 -19.80 -5.80 11.72
N GLY A 14 -19.25 -6.00 10.53
CA GLY A 14 -18.71 -7.28 10.09
C GLY A 14 -19.78 -8.32 9.70
N GLY A 15 -19.32 -9.45 9.16
CA GLY A 15 -20.19 -10.52 8.61
C GLY A 15 -20.74 -10.18 7.24
N LEU A 16 -21.63 -11.06 6.72
CA LEU A 16 -22.14 -10.97 5.35
C LEU A 16 -23.07 -9.77 5.08
N THR A 17 -23.72 -9.23 6.13
CA THR A 17 -24.75 -8.18 6.01
C THR A 17 -24.45 -6.95 6.86
N GLY A 18 -23.30 -6.91 7.53
CA GLY A 18 -22.89 -5.78 8.36
C GLY A 18 -22.05 -4.74 7.61
N GLU A 19 -21.87 -3.60 8.23
CA GLU A 19 -20.95 -2.56 7.74
C GLU A 19 -19.50 -3.08 7.73
N ALA A 20 -18.67 -2.54 6.83
CA ALA A 20 -17.27 -2.92 6.72
C ALA A 20 -16.49 -2.62 8.01
N LEU A 21 -15.55 -3.50 8.33
CA LEU A 21 -14.56 -3.26 9.38
C LEU A 21 -13.48 -2.29 8.88
N PRO A 22 -12.95 -1.42 9.75
CA PRO A 22 -11.82 -0.59 9.42
C PRO A 22 -10.58 -1.43 9.07
N TYR A 23 -9.79 -0.95 8.12
CA TYR A 23 -8.51 -1.57 7.77
C TYR A 23 -7.42 -1.16 8.78
N PRO A 24 -6.37 -2.00 8.99
CA PRO A 24 -5.38 -1.79 10.05
C PRO A 24 -4.74 -0.40 10.05
N ARG A 25 -4.37 0.12 8.88
CA ARG A 25 -3.76 1.45 8.75
C ARG A 25 -4.67 2.59 9.27
N LEU A 26 -5.98 2.52 9.00
CA LEU A 26 -6.93 3.51 9.51
C LEU A 26 -7.08 3.41 11.04
N ILE A 27 -7.04 2.19 11.58
CA ILE A 27 -7.08 1.95 13.04
C ILE A 27 -5.83 2.54 13.70
N GLU A 28 -4.65 2.33 13.13
CA GLU A 28 -3.39 2.90 13.63
C GLU A 28 -3.43 4.42 13.60
N GLU A 29 -3.85 5.01 12.49
CA GLU A 29 -4.02 6.45 12.35
C GLU A 29 -5.02 7.01 13.38
N ALA A 30 -6.21 6.43 13.47
CA ALA A 30 -7.24 6.83 14.42
C ALA A 30 -6.77 6.70 15.87
N THR A 31 -6.00 5.66 16.18
CA THR A 31 -5.41 5.44 17.51
C THR A 31 -4.37 6.52 17.83
N SER A 32 -3.52 6.87 16.87
CA SER A 32 -2.52 7.94 17.05
C SER A 32 -3.16 9.31 17.27
N LEU A 33 -4.34 9.54 16.71
CA LEU A 33 -5.13 10.76 16.89
C LEU A 33 -6.05 10.73 18.11
N GLY A 34 -6.15 9.59 18.82
CA GLY A 34 -7.01 9.42 19.97
C GLY A 34 -8.51 9.33 19.65
N VAL A 35 -8.88 9.05 18.40
CA VAL A 35 -10.29 8.97 17.94
C VAL A 35 -10.78 7.54 17.71
N ASN A 36 -9.94 6.52 17.97
CA ASN A 36 -10.33 5.13 17.81
C ASN A 36 -11.27 4.67 18.93
N GLN A 37 -12.31 3.90 18.56
CA GLN A 37 -13.24 3.27 19.48
C GLN A 37 -13.44 1.79 19.08
N ASP A 38 -13.63 0.93 20.08
CA ASP A 38 -13.90 -0.49 19.82
C ASP A 38 -15.19 -0.67 19.00
N TYR A 39 -15.13 -1.56 18.02
CA TYR A 39 -16.25 -1.94 17.15
C TYR A 39 -16.84 -0.83 16.28
N ILE A 40 -16.12 0.26 16.04
CA ILE A 40 -16.57 1.29 15.10
C ILE A 40 -16.55 0.75 13.65
N CYS A 41 -17.56 1.11 12.84
CA CYS A 41 -17.55 0.73 11.41
C CYS A 41 -16.63 1.65 10.59
N LEU A 42 -16.19 1.17 9.41
CA LEU A 42 -15.28 1.89 8.53
C LEU A 42 -15.72 3.34 8.29
N ASN A 43 -16.95 3.55 7.82
CA ASN A 43 -17.47 4.89 7.49
C ASN A 43 -17.46 5.85 8.70
N CYS A 44 -17.81 5.35 9.89
CA CYS A 44 -17.82 6.20 11.09
C CYS A 44 -16.40 6.56 11.53
N LEU A 45 -15.45 5.63 11.41
CA LEU A 45 -14.06 5.89 11.74
C LEU A 45 -13.40 6.86 10.76
N GLU A 46 -13.62 6.68 9.46
CA GLU A 46 -13.14 7.62 8.43
C GLU A 46 -13.69 9.04 8.67
N ASN A 47 -14.97 9.16 8.96
CA ASN A 47 -15.57 10.46 9.28
C ASN A 47 -14.96 11.08 10.53
N ALA A 48 -14.74 10.30 11.60
CA ALA A 48 -14.14 10.79 12.83
C ALA A 48 -12.70 11.28 12.61
N VAL A 49 -11.89 10.53 11.86
CA VAL A 49 -10.52 10.94 11.48
C VAL A 49 -10.54 12.20 10.63
N ASN A 50 -11.43 12.28 9.64
CA ASN A 50 -11.54 13.45 8.76
C ASN A 50 -12.03 14.70 9.51
N GLU A 51 -12.98 14.55 10.45
CA GLU A 51 -13.42 15.67 11.30
C GLU A 51 -12.30 16.13 12.24
N TYR A 52 -11.57 15.19 12.85
CA TYR A 52 -10.42 15.52 13.68
C TYR A 52 -9.37 16.32 12.92
N LYS A 53 -9.02 15.90 11.69
CA LYS A 53 -8.08 16.61 10.82
C LYS A 53 -8.57 18.01 10.41
N LYS A 54 -9.87 18.21 10.25
CA LYS A 54 -10.45 19.54 9.97
C LYS A 54 -10.34 20.49 11.15
N ILE A 55 -10.57 19.98 12.37
CA ILE A 55 -10.52 20.78 13.60
C ILE A 55 -9.09 21.03 14.05
N HIS A 56 -8.21 20.05 13.82
CA HIS A 56 -6.79 20.09 14.13
C HIS A 56 -5.99 19.96 12.83
N PRO A 57 -6.00 20.99 11.97
CA PRO A 57 -5.19 20.94 10.76
C PRO A 57 -3.73 20.75 11.20
N LEU A 58 -3.14 19.64 10.77
CA LEU A 58 -1.70 19.42 10.91
C LEU A 58 -1.03 20.66 10.33
N PRO A 59 0.06 21.16 10.93
CA PRO A 59 0.74 22.33 10.41
C PRO A 59 1.10 22.06 8.96
N GLU A 60 0.32 22.66 8.06
CA GLU A 60 0.52 22.60 6.61
C GLU A 60 1.89 23.17 6.32
N GLY A 61 2.88 22.37 6.13
CA GLY A 61 4.19 22.88 5.75
C GLY A 61 5.34 21.90 5.92
N LYS A 62 5.46 21.21 7.06
CA LYS A 62 6.61 20.30 7.24
C LYS A 62 6.32 18.89 6.77
N GLU A 63 5.21 18.31 7.15
CA GLU A 63 4.89 16.92 6.79
C GLU A 63 4.57 16.79 5.29
N SER A 64 3.84 17.75 4.71
CA SER A 64 3.62 17.80 3.27
C SER A 64 4.91 18.06 2.48
N SER A 65 5.87 18.82 3.03
CA SER A 65 7.16 19.04 2.38
C SER A 65 8.04 17.80 2.40
N LEU A 66 8.09 17.06 3.53
CA LEU A 66 8.84 15.80 3.66
C LEU A 66 8.26 14.71 2.78
N GLN A 67 6.94 14.54 2.78
CA GLN A 67 6.25 13.61 1.90
C GLN A 67 6.50 13.93 0.42
N ASN A 68 6.53 15.20 0.05
CA ASN A 68 6.80 15.65 -1.31
C ASN A 68 8.24 15.35 -1.75
N ILE A 69 9.21 15.50 -0.84
CA ILE A 69 10.62 15.15 -1.08
C ILE A 69 10.73 13.64 -1.33
N ILE A 70 10.17 12.82 -0.44
CA ILE A 70 10.17 11.35 -0.60
C ILE A 70 9.50 10.94 -1.90
N TYR A 71 8.34 11.52 -2.23
CA TYR A 71 7.61 11.21 -3.45
C TYR A 71 8.39 11.56 -4.72
N LYS A 72 9.11 12.70 -4.74
CA LYS A 72 9.98 13.06 -5.86
C LYS A 72 11.11 12.04 -6.02
N GLY A 73 11.76 11.65 -4.92
CA GLY A 73 12.80 10.63 -4.94
C GLY A 73 12.28 9.28 -5.45
N LEU A 74 11.10 8.82 -4.98
CA LEU A 74 10.48 7.58 -5.43
C LEU A 74 10.24 7.54 -6.95
N LYS A 75 9.83 8.66 -7.54
CA LYS A 75 9.61 8.76 -8.99
C LYS A 75 10.89 8.66 -9.83
N LYS A 76 12.03 8.97 -9.24
CA LYS A 76 13.33 8.97 -9.93
C LYS A 76 14.06 7.64 -9.82
N ILE A 77 13.65 6.75 -8.89
CA ILE A 77 14.29 5.44 -8.74
C ILE A 77 14.15 4.63 -10.03
N PHE A 78 15.29 4.25 -10.58
CA PHE A 78 15.36 3.36 -11.72
C PHE A 78 15.09 1.92 -11.31
N ILE A 79 14.28 1.21 -12.10
CA ILE A 79 13.92 -0.20 -11.86
C ILE A 79 14.26 -0.99 -13.14
N SER A 80 14.95 -2.11 -12.98
CA SER A 80 15.31 -2.98 -14.09
C SER A 80 15.28 -4.47 -13.72
N PRO A 81 14.81 -5.34 -14.60
CA PRO A 81 14.98 -6.78 -14.46
C PRO A 81 16.40 -7.27 -14.78
N SER A 82 17.26 -6.39 -15.32
CA SER A 82 18.64 -6.71 -15.70
C SER A 82 19.50 -6.99 -14.47
N THR A 83 20.66 -7.62 -14.68
CA THR A 83 21.68 -7.84 -13.67
C THR A 83 22.30 -6.52 -13.19
N VAL A 84 22.81 -6.51 -11.98
CA VAL A 84 23.48 -5.33 -11.41
C VAL A 84 24.74 -5.01 -12.21
N PRO A 85 24.96 -3.73 -12.59
CA PRO A 85 26.21 -3.30 -13.23
C PRO A 85 27.42 -3.54 -12.32
N ALA A 86 28.54 -3.97 -12.91
CA ALA A 86 29.74 -4.32 -12.16
C ALA A 86 30.36 -3.17 -11.34
N GLU A 87 30.14 -1.94 -11.78
CA GLU A 87 30.64 -0.71 -11.11
C GLU A 87 29.71 -0.18 -10.00
N ALA A 88 28.53 -0.77 -9.84
CA ALA A 88 27.54 -0.33 -8.86
C ALA A 88 27.67 -1.12 -7.56
N GLN A 89 27.38 -0.47 -6.44
CA GLN A 89 27.42 -1.07 -5.13
C GLN A 89 26.08 -1.75 -4.81
N GLU A 90 26.07 -3.06 -4.62
CA GLU A 90 24.91 -3.80 -4.14
C GLU A 90 24.70 -3.55 -2.65
N LEU A 91 23.45 -3.22 -2.27
CA LEU A 91 23.06 -2.98 -0.88
C LEU A 91 22.28 -4.15 -0.28
N GLY A 92 21.76 -5.05 -1.12
CA GLY A 92 21.08 -6.25 -0.72
C GLY A 92 19.67 -6.42 -1.29
N LEU A 93 19.05 -7.53 -0.92
CA LEU A 93 17.68 -7.88 -1.33
C LEU A 93 16.67 -6.97 -0.64
N ILE A 94 15.75 -6.45 -1.42
CA ILE A 94 14.59 -5.70 -0.93
C ILE A 94 13.31 -6.29 -1.49
N THR A 95 12.20 -6.09 -0.78
CA THR A 95 10.88 -6.58 -1.16
C THR A 95 9.83 -5.50 -1.03
N GLY A 96 8.79 -5.58 -1.86
CA GLY A 96 7.54 -4.84 -1.72
C GLY A 96 6.38 -5.81 -1.89
N TYR A 97 5.26 -5.58 -1.24
CA TYR A 97 4.08 -6.41 -1.38
C TYR A 97 2.80 -5.61 -1.18
N CYS A 98 1.76 -6.03 -1.87
CA CYS A 98 0.39 -5.56 -1.65
C CYS A 98 -0.55 -6.76 -1.54
N ILE A 99 -1.50 -6.71 -0.61
CA ILE A 99 -2.50 -7.73 -0.39
C ILE A 99 -3.88 -7.12 -0.61
N LEU A 100 -4.59 -7.62 -1.61
CA LEU A 100 -5.96 -7.21 -1.92
C LEU A 100 -6.95 -8.29 -1.55
N GLY A 101 -7.93 -7.93 -0.73
CA GLY A 101 -9.13 -8.75 -0.55
C GLY A 101 -10.07 -8.59 -1.74
N THR A 102 -10.34 -9.67 -2.47
CA THR A 102 -11.23 -9.61 -3.63
C THR A 102 -12.70 -9.79 -3.27
N GLY A 103 -13.03 -10.23 -2.04
CA GLY A 103 -14.39 -10.39 -1.55
C GLY A 103 -15.28 -11.39 -2.37
N PRO A 104 -16.45 -11.79 -1.85
CA PRO A 104 -17.31 -12.79 -2.51
C PRO A 104 -17.90 -12.33 -3.86
N LEU A 105 -17.96 -11.01 -4.12
CA LEU A 105 -18.49 -10.45 -5.37
C LEU A 105 -17.61 -10.72 -6.59
N THR A 106 -16.29 -10.84 -6.40
CA THR A 106 -15.36 -11.11 -7.50
C THR A 106 -15.39 -12.55 -7.96
N THR A 107 -15.66 -13.49 -7.07
CA THR A 107 -15.83 -14.92 -7.42
C THR A 107 -17.08 -15.16 -8.28
N LEU A 108 -18.15 -14.41 -8.06
CA LEU A 108 -19.36 -14.49 -8.89
C LEU A 108 -19.16 -13.85 -10.27
N VAL A 109 -18.44 -12.72 -10.31
CA VAL A 109 -18.14 -12.02 -11.58
C VAL A 109 -17.14 -12.81 -12.41
N SER A 110 -16.12 -13.41 -11.80
CA SER A 110 -15.14 -14.24 -12.53
C SER A 110 -15.78 -15.48 -13.14
N SER A 111 -16.68 -16.18 -12.41
CA SER A 111 -17.36 -17.38 -12.95
C SER A 111 -18.27 -17.08 -14.14
N VAL A 112 -18.93 -15.92 -14.15
CA VAL A 112 -19.79 -15.49 -15.27
C VAL A 112 -18.96 -14.96 -16.44
N THR A 113 -17.90 -14.20 -16.15
CA THR A 113 -17.01 -13.63 -17.21
C THR A 113 -16.15 -14.69 -17.86
N ASP A 114 -15.70 -15.71 -17.13
CA ASP A 114 -14.97 -16.85 -17.70
C ASP A 114 -15.83 -17.64 -18.69
N THR A 115 -17.12 -17.81 -18.39
CA THR A 115 -18.06 -18.50 -19.29
C THR A 115 -18.37 -17.70 -20.56
N LEU A 116 -18.32 -16.36 -20.48
CA LEU A 116 -18.62 -15.46 -21.62
C LEU A 116 -17.36 -14.92 -22.31
N GLY A 117 -16.15 -15.25 -21.82
CA GLY A 117 -14.89 -14.75 -22.37
C GLY A 117 -14.69 -13.22 -22.21
N ILE A 118 -15.47 -12.57 -21.35
CA ILE A 118 -15.40 -11.13 -21.11
C ILE A 118 -14.39 -10.90 -19.97
N LYS A 119 -13.22 -10.34 -20.28
CA LYS A 119 -12.25 -9.92 -19.26
C LYS A 119 -12.86 -8.83 -18.37
N SER A 120 -12.94 -9.06 -17.07
CA SER A 120 -13.38 -8.04 -16.14
C SER A 120 -12.31 -6.93 -16.02
N ASN A 121 -12.52 -5.78 -16.64
CA ASN A 121 -11.63 -4.63 -16.52
C ASN A 121 -11.44 -4.22 -15.05
N ALA A 122 -12.48 -4.32 -14.23
CA ALA A 122 -12.41 -4.02 -12.80
C ALA A 122 -11.43 -4.93 -12.03
N TYR A 123 -11.26 -6.18 -12.43
CA TYR A 123 -10.27 -7.08 -11.84
C TYR A 123 -8.84 -6.69 -12.26
N LEU A 124 -8.65 -6.43 -13.55
CA LEU A 124 -7.36 -5.99 -14.08
C LEU A 124 -6.91 -4.66 -13.47
N ASP A 125 -7.83 -3.72 -13.26
CA ASP A 125 -7.53 -2.44 -12.62
C ASP A 125 -7.08 -2.63 -11.15
N LYS A 126 -7.71 -3.57 -10.42
CA LYS A 126 -7.27 -3.91 -9.05
C LYS A 126 -5.89 -4.56 -9.03
N VAL A 127 -5.60 -5.46 -9.98
CA VAL A 127 -4.28 -6.08 -10.09
C VAL A 127 -3.21 -5.02 -10.36
N ARG A 128 -3.46 -4.10 -11.30
CA ARG A 128 -2.54 -2.99 -11.60
C ARG A 128 -2.30 -2.09 -10.40
N LEU A 129 -3.37 -1.73 -9.67
CA LEU A 129 -3.23 -0.94 -8.46
C LEU A 129 -2.36 -1.64 -7.41
N ALA A 130 -2.53 -2.96 -7.24
CA ALA A 130 -1.71 -3.75 -6.32
C ALA A 130 -0.25 -3.86 -6.77
N GLU A 131 -0.01 -3.97 -8.09
CA GLU A 131 1.34 -3.95 -8.65
C GLU A 131 2.01 -2.61 -8.39
N ASP A 132 1.32 -1.49 -8.66
CA ASP A 132 1.84 -0.14 -8.43
C ASP A 132 2.16 0.08 -6.94
N GLU A 133 1.28 -0.32 -6.02
CA GLU A 133 1.54 -0.21 -4.57
C GLU A 133 2.73 -1.08 -4.12
N ALA A 134 2.84 -2.30 -4.62
CA ALA A 134 3.97 -3.18 -4.31
C ALA A 134 5.30 -2.62 -4.84
N ILE A 135 5.29 -2.02 -6.04
CA ILE A 135 6.45 -1.35 -6.64
C ILE A 135 6.83 -0.11 -5.83
N ASP A 136 5.87 0.71 -5.41
CA ASP A 136 6.15 1.90 -4.60
C ASP A 136 6.72 1.53 -3.23
N MET A 137 6.23 0.44 -2.62
CA MET A 137 6.83 -0.11 -1.40
C MET A 137 8.26 -0.59 -1.63
N LEU A 138 8.55 -1.28 -2.75
CA LEU A 138 9.89 -1.72 -3.12
C LEU A 138 10.84 -0.53 -3.25
N LYS A 139 10.42 0.54 -3.96
CA LYS A 139 11.20 1.79 -4.10
C LYS A 139 11.46 2.46 -2.75
N LEU A 140 10.45 2.53 -1.89
CA LEU A 140 10.62 3.10 -0.55
C LEU A 140 11.65 2.31 0.27
N ASN A 141 11.64 0.98 0.15
CA ASN A 141 12.62 0.13 0.82
C ASN A 141 14.03 0.28 0.23
N ALA A 142 14.16 0.56 -1.07
CA ALA A 142 15.43 0.95 -1.68
C ALA A 142 15.98 2.26 -1.10
N LEU A 143 15.14 3.31 -1.02
CA LEU A 143 15.54 4.58 -0.38
C LEU A 143 15.98 4.40 1.07
N LYS A 144 15.23 3.63 1.85
CA LYS A 144 15.58 3.31 3.26
C LYS A 144 16.91 2.56 3.37
N ALA A 145 17.25 1.73 2.40
CA ALA A 145 18.54 1.05 2.31
C ALA A 145 19.67 1.98 1.81
N GLY A 146 19.36 3.21 1.38
CA GLY A 146 20.31 4.14 0.80
C GLY A 146 20.60 3.91 -0.68
N GLY A 147 19.74 3.14 -1.36
CA GLY A 147 19.82 2.84 -2.79
C GLY A 147 19.11 3.88 -3.65
N ASP A 148 19.60 4.04 -4.87
CA ASP A 148 19.07 4.94 -5.90
C ASP A 148 18.51 4.18 -7.11
N SER A 149 18.76 2.89 -7.17
CA SER A 149 18.34 2.02 -8.27
C SER A 149 18.01 0.63 -7.78
N ILE A 150 17.19 -0.10 -8.54
CA ILE A 150 16.78 -1.46 -8.23
C ILE A 150 16.98 -2.35 -9.45
N TYR A 151 17.74 -3.41 -9.29
CA TYR A 151 18.04 -4.39 -10.33
C TYR A 151 17.53 -5.78 -9.97
N CYS A 152 17.58 -6.71 -10.93
CA CYS A 152 17.09 -8.08 -10.77
C CYS A 152 15.63 -8.12 -10.26
N VAL A 153 14.79 -7.20 -10.75
CA VAL A 153 13.41 -7.09 -10.27
C VAL A 153 12.55 -8.22 -10.83
N HIS A 154 11.82 -8.85 -9.94
CA HIS A 154 10.82 -9.87 -10.24
C HIS A 154 9.49 -9.51 -9.57
N ILE A 155 8.39 -9.77 -10.30
CA ILE A 155 7.03 -9.61 -9.82
C ILE A 155 6.39 -11.00 -9.76
N SER A 156 5.74 -11.31 -8.65
CA SER A 156 5.00 -12.55 -8.44
C SER A 156 3.58 -12.25 -7.99
N LEU A 157 2.63 -12.91 -8.63
CA LEU A 157 1.23 -12.93 -8.24
C LEU A 157 0.93 -14.26 -7.56
N ALA A 158 0.32 -14.21 -6.38
CA ALA A 158 -0.18 -15.38 -5.69
C ALA A 158 -1.65 -15.16 -5.31
N GLU A 159 -2.49 -16.17 -5.55
CA GLU A 159 -3.86 -16.19 -5.10
C GLU A 159 -3.98 -17.17 -3.94
N ALA A 160 -4.44 -16.69 -2.78
CA ALA A 160 -4.68 -17.56 -1.64
C ALA A 160 -6.03 -18.28 -1.83
N THR A 161 -5.95 -19.58 -2.07
CA THR A 161 -7.02 -20.46 -2.55
C THR A 161 -7.99 -20.95 -1.47
N SER A 162 -8.19 -20.27 -0.40
CA SER A 162 -9.16 -20.67 0.63
C SER A 162 -10.59 -20.13 0.38
N GLY A 163 -10.97 -19.92 -0.89
CA GLY A 163 -12.35 -19.52 -1.26
C GLY A 163 -12.71 -18.05 -0.94
N HIS A 164 -11.77 -17.26 -0.47
CA HIS A 164 -11.99 -15.87 -0.06
C HIS A 164 -11.38 -14.82 -1.00
N GLY A 165 -10.80 -15.27 -2.13
CA GLY A 165 -10.28 -14.36 -3.15
C GLY A 165 -9.31 -13.32 -2.58
N ILE A 166 -8.21 -13.76 -1.99
CA ILE A 166 -7.11 -12.88 -1.59
C ILE A 166 -6.04 -12.94 -2.67
N LEU A 167 -5.76 -11.80 -3.27
CA LEU A 167 -4.67 -11.64 -4.23
C LEU A 167 -3.49 -10.98 -3.52
N MET A 168 -2.31 -11.59 -3.59
CA MET A 168 -1.06 -11.03 -3.11
C MET A 168 -0.14 -10.76 -4.30
N VAL A 169 0.28 -9.53 -4.44
CA VAL A 169 1.36 -9.12 -5.34
C VAL A 169 2.62 -8.94 -4.50
N SER A 170 3.69 -9.61 -4.86
CA SER A 170 5.01 -9.44 -4.27
C SER A 170 6.03 -9.10 -5.34
N VAL A 171 6.85 -8.10 -5.05
CA VAL A 171 7.94 -7.63 -5.90
C VAL A 171 9.23 -7.71 -5.09
N TYR A 172 10.29 -8.22 -5.69
CA TYR A 172 11.61 -8.26 -5.05
C TYR A 172 12.69 -7.89 -6.05
N GLY A 173 13.79 -7.38 -5.53
CA GLY A 173 14.94 -6.96 -6.32
C GLY A 173 16.14 -6.64 -5.45
N THR A 174 17.24 -6.28 -6.07
CA THR A 174 18.47 -5.86 -5.40
C THR A 174 18.55 -4.34 -5.38
N ALA A 175 18.57 -3.74 -4.20
CA ALA A 175 18.85 -2.32 -4.03
C ALA A 175 20.32 -2.05 -4.37
N VAL A 176 20.56 -0.98 -5.10
CA VAL A 176 21.87 -0.63 -5.61
C VAL A 176 22.13 0.86 -5.39
N LYS A 177 23.37 1.20 -5.10
CA LYS A 177 23.86 2.57 -5.06
C LYS A 177 24.80 2.81 -6.24
N THR A 178 24.42 3.78 -7.09
CA THR A 178 25.25 4.22 -8.20
C THR A 178 26.27 5.28 -7.78
N GLN A 179 27.23 5.60 -8.65
CA GLN A 179 28.25 6.61 -8.36
C GLN A 179 27.72 8.06 -8.39
N SER A 180 26.61 8.30 -9.09
CA SER A 180 26.05 9.63 -9.29
C SER A 180 24.53 9.59 -9.17
N PRO A 181 23.99 9.44 -7.94
CA PRO A 181 22.55 9.44 -7.72
C PRO A 181 21.95 10.82 -8.01
N ASP A 182 20.69 10.83 -8.46
CA ASP A 182 19.90 12.04 -8.69
C ASP A 182 19.72 12.82 -7.36
N GLU A 183 19.71 14.15 -7.43
CA GLU A 183 19.60 15.04 -6.25
C GLU A 183 18.31 14.81 -5.47
N ASP A 184 17.18 14.60 -6.15
CA ASP A 184 15.88 14.31 -5.50
C ASP A 184 15.94 12.98 -4.71
N ILE A 185 16.68 11.98 -5.23
CA ILE A 185 16.89 10.70 -4.54
C ILE A 185 17.76 10.89 -3.30
N GLN A 186 18.87 11.63 -3.41
CA GLN A 186 19.76 11.91 -2.27
C GLN A 186 19.00 12.61 -1.14
N GLN A 187 18.22 13.64 -1.49
CA GLN A 187 17.41 14.38 -0.52
C GLN A 187 16.35 13.48 0.14
N ALA A 188 15.72 12.57 -0.61
CA ALA A 188 14.76 11.59 -0.08
C ALA A 188 15.44 10.61 0.88
N ILE A 189 16.65 10.10 0.55
CA ILE A 189 17.43 9.20 1.41
C ILE A 189 17.81 9.89 2.72
N GLU A 190 18.26 11.16 2.67
CA GLU A 190 18.59 11.93 3.86
C GLU A 190 17.37 12.14 4.76
N THR A 191 16.24 12.52 4.15
CA THR A 191 14.95 12.72 4.85
C THR A 191 14.45 11.45 5.57
N LEU A 192 14.77 10.26 5.06
CA LEU A 192 14.35 8.98 5.67
C LEU A 192 15.28 8.48 6.78
N LYS A 193 16.45 9.13 7.00
CA LYS A 193 17.42 8.78 8.06
C LYS A 193 17.20 9.57 9.34
N ASP A 194 16.53 10.73 9.25
CA ASP A 194 16.15 11.58 10.38
C ASP A 194 14.86 11.10 11.03
#